data_f9749bb9c4e56b1a7f7be89900ee443a
#
_entry.id   f9749bb9c4e56b1a7f7be89900ee443a
#
_cell.length_a   1.000
_cell.length_b   1.000
_cell.length_c   1.000
_cell.angle_alpha   90.00
_cell.angle_beta   90.00
_cell.angle_gamma   90.00
#
_symmetry.space_group_name_H-M   'P 1'
#
loop_
_entity.id
_entity.type
_entity.pdbx_description
1 polymer ?
#
loop_
_entity_poly.entity_id
_entity_poly.type
_entity_poly.pdbx_seq_one_letter_code
_entity_poly.pdbx_strand_id
1 'polypeptide(L)'
;MYKRQPEYNRSVPAALKNALDVGSRPYGHSVWDGKPALVVSVSPGAISGFGANHHLRQSLVFLNMPTLQQPEAYIGNAAALFDDKDALTEKTTSFFDLITSKYIEFFKKLTD
;
A
#
# COMPACT_ATOMS: atom_id res chain seq x y z
N MET A 1 8.03 -0.10 7.90
CA MET A 1 7.42 1.24 8.00
C MET A 1 5.99 1.17 7.52
N TYR A 2 5.03 1.29 8.44
CA TYR A 2 3.61 1.27 8.09
C TYR A 2 3.20 2.67 7.67
N LYS A 3 2.94 2.86 6.39
CA LYS A 3 2.32 4.10 5.93
C LYS A 3 0.87 3.80 5.62
N ARG A 4 -0.02 4.20 6.54
CA ARG A 4 -1.44 4.25 6.24
C ARG A 4 -1.60 5.26 5.10
N GLN A 5 -2.25 4.82 4.05
CA GLN A 5 -2.44 5.69 2.90
C GLN A 5 -3.90 6.08 2.77
N PRO A 6 -4.30 7.21 3.37
CA PRO A 6 -5.55 7.82 2.99
C PRO A 6 -5.44 8.34 1.56
N GLU A 7 -6.57 8.49 0.92
CA GLU A 7 -6.69 9.18 -0.37
C GLU A 7 -7.13 10.60 -0.10
N TYR A 8 -6.36 11.57 -0.59
CA TYR A 8 -6.73 12.99 -0.55
C TYR A 8 -6.97 13.45 -1.96
N ASN A 9 -8.23 13.83 -2.26
CA ASN A 9 -8.62 14.33 -3.57
C ASN A 9 -8.18 13.39 -4.71
N ARG A 10 -8.46 12.11 -4.54
CA ARG A 10 -8.16 11.04 -5.53
C ARG A 10 -6.67 10.78 -5.74
N SER A 11 -5.80 11.23 -4.83
CA SER A 11 -4.37 11.06 -5.02
C SER A 11 -3.65 10.78 -3.70
N VAL A 12 -2.33 10.66 -3.80
CA VAL A 12 -1.43 10.42 -2.67
C VAL A 12 -1.41 11.66 -1.77
N PRO A 13 -1.47 11.50 -0.44
CA PRO A 13 -1.27 12.63 0.47
C PRO A 13 0.08 13.30 0.24
N ALA A 14 0.11 14.63 0.32
CA ALA A 14 1.32 15.41 0.09
C ALA A 14 2.48 14.98 1.00
N ALA A 15 2.20 14.67 2.26
CA ALA A 15 3.23 14.23 3.21
C ALA A 15 3.92 12.93 2.77
N LEU A 16 3.16 11.97 2.22
CA LEU A 16 3.74 10.72 1.73
C LEU A 16 4.57 10.97 0.47
N LYS A 17 4.06 11.75 -0.48
CA LYS A 17 4.80 12.09 -1.70
C LYS A 17 6.09 12.82 -1.35
N ASN A 18 6.04 13.76 -0.42
CA ASN A 18 7.23 14.47 0.05
C ASN A 18 8.27 13.52 0.65
N ALA A 19 7.85 12.55 1.45
CA ALA A 19 8.76 11.56 2.02
C ALA A 19 9.46 10.72 0.92
N LEU A 20 8.71 10.33 -0.10
CA LEU A 20 9.28 9.59 -1.22
C LEU A 20 10.28 10.46 -2.00
N ASP A 21 9.94 11.71 -2.25
CA ASP A 21 10.80 12.62 -3.01
C ASP A 21 12.09 12.92 -2.25
N VAL A 22 12.01 13.23 -0.96
CA VAL A 22 13.19 13.51 -0.12
C VAL A 22 14.11 12.29 -0.04
N GLY A 23 13.57 11.10 0.21
CA GLY A 23 14.35 9.88 0.31
C GLY A 23 14.98 9.44 -1.02
N SER A 24 14.50 9.97 -2.15
CA SER A 24 15.03 9.64 -3.47
C SER A 24 16.25 10.48 -3.87
N ARG A 25 16.64 11.44 -3.03
CA ARG A 25 17.72 12.37 -3.33
C ARG A 25 18.89 12.20 -2.35
N PRO A 26 20.15 12.52 -2.74
CA PRO A 26 20.57 12.98 -4.10
C PRO A 26 20.31 11.94 -5.19
N TYR A 27 20.14 12.39 -6.42
CA TYR A 27 19.92 11.49 -7.55
C TYR A 27 21.01 10.42 -7.62
N GLY A 28 20.61 9.18 -7.82
CA GLY A 28 21.53 8.03 -7.82
C GLY A 28 21.79 7.44 -6.44
N HIS A 29 21.27 8.04 -5.37
CA HIS A 29 21.42 7.59 -3.98
C HIS A 29 20.09 7.43 -3.25
N SER A 30 19.06 6.99 -3.97
CA SER A 30 17.72 6.79 -3.39
C SER A 30 17.75 5.71 -2.33
N VAL A 31 17.19 6.02 -1.14
CA VAL A 31 17.05 5.02 -0.08
C VAL A 31 15.98 3.98 -0.41
N TRP A 32 15.15 4.23 -1.42
CA TRP A 32 14.06 3.35 -1.82
C TRP A 32 14.47 2.27 -2.82
N ASP A 33 15.57 2.46 -3.52
CA ASP A 33 15.98 1.62 -4.63
C ASP A 33 16.01 0.13 -4.25
N GLY A 34 15.36 -0.68 -5.04
CA GLY A 34 15.31 -2.13 -4.88
C GLY A 34 14.48 -2.65 -3.71
N LYS A 35 13.85 -1.78 -2.91
CA LYS A 35 13.06 -2.22 -1.75
C LYS A 35 11.68 -2.72 -2.17
N PRO A 36 11.32 -3.97 -1.80
CA PRO A 36 9.98 -4.48 -2.06
C PRO A 36 8.91 -3.66 -1.36
N ALA A 37 7.78 -3.48 -2.02
CA ALA A 37 6.67 -2.71 -1.50
C ALA A 37 5.33 -3.44 -1.64
N LEU A 38 4.44 -3.19 -0.69
CA LEU A 38 3.03 -3.52 -0.76
C LEU A 38 2.24 -2.22 -0.64
N VAL A 39 1.33 -1.99 -1.58
CA VAL A 39 0.46 -0.82 -1.55
C VAL A 39 -0.94 -1.24 -1.13
N VAL A 40 -1.42 -0.65 -0.04
CA VAL A 40 -2.78 -0.88 0.48
C VAL A 40 -3.47 0.46 0.60
N SER A 41 -4.63 0.59 0.02
CA SER A 41 -5.47 1.78 0.19
C SER A 41 -6.74 1.43 0.96
N VAL A 42 -7.16 2.34 1.84
CA VAL A 42 -8.34 2.15 2.69
C VAL A 42 -9.18 3.42 2.61
N SER A 43 -10.49 3.25 2.44
CA SER A 43 -11.42 4.37 2.40
C SER A 43 -12.77 3.96 3.00
N PRO A 44 -13.50 4.89 3.65
CA PRO A 44 -14.90 4.61 4.03
C PRO A 44 -15.82 4.49 2.81
N GLY A 45 -15.42 5.01 1.66
CA GLY A 45 -16.23 4.96 0.44
C GLY A 45 -15.96 3.73 -0.41
N ALA A 46 -16.83 3.52 -1.39
CA ALA A 46 -16.78 2.33 -2.25
C ALA A 46 -15.61 2.33 -3.24
N ILE A 47 -15.06 3.51 -3.57
CA ILE A 47 -13.94 3.61 -4.53
C ILE A 47 -12.63 3.10 -3.92
N SER A 48 -12.58 2.93 -2.60
CA SER A 48 -11.52 2.19 -1.92
C SER A 48 -10.12 2.83 -1.99
N GLY A 49 -10.03 4.12 -2.25
CA GLY A 49 -8.74 4.80 -2.40
C GLY A 49 -7.97 4.38 -3.65
N PHE A 50 -8.68 3.92 -4.67
CA PHE A 50 -8.08 3.41 -5.90
C PHE A 50 -7.18 4.43 -6.58
N GLY A 51 -7.59 5.72 -6.63
CA GLY A 51 -6.78 6.78 -7.24
C GLY A 51 -5.43 6.94 -6.56
N ALA A 52 -5.42 7.05 -5.24
CA ALA A 52 -4.19 7.16 -4.46
C ALA A 52 -3.30 5.92 -4.61
N ASN A 53 -3.91 4.72 -4.60
CA ASN A 53 -3.20 3.46 -4.77
C ASN A 53 -2.41 3.45 -6.08
N HIS A 54 -3.05 3.79 -7.19
CA HIS A 54 -2.41 3.78 -8.50
C HIS A 54 -1.43 4.93 -8.70
N HIS A 55 -1.69 6.10 -8.17
CA HIS A 55 -0.73 7.20 -8.19
C HIS A 55 0.55 6.85 -7.43
N LEU A 56 0.42 6.18 -6.29
CA LEU A 56 1.59 5.71 -5.56
C LEU A 56 2.38 4.68 -6.37
N ARG A 57 1.71 3.71 -6.97
CA ARG A 57 2.37 2.68 -7.79
C ARG A 57 3.19 3.30 -8.91
N GLN A 58 2.70 4.38 -9.55
CA GLN A 58 3.45 5.08 -10.59
C GLN A 58 4.77 5.64 -10.05
N SER A 59 4.75 6.25 -8.87
CA SER A 59 5.98 6.77 -8.24
C SER A 59 6.95 5.64 -7.88
N LEU A 60 6.44 4.52 -7.38
CA LEU A 60 7.27 3.37 -7.01
C LEU A 60 7.96 2.73 -8.22
N VAL A 61 7.33 2.77 -9.39
CA VAL A 61 7.97 2.31 -10.63
C VAL A 61 9.25 3.10 -10.91
N PHE A 62 9.18 4.43 -10.85
CA PHE A 62 10.37 5.26 -11.08
C PHE A 62 11.42 5.08 -9.97
N LEU A 63 10.98 4.84 -8.74
CA LEU A 63 11.89 4.62 -7.61
C LEU A 63 12.53 3.24 -7.60
N ASN A 64 12.25 2.42 -8.61
CA ASN A 64 12.75 1.05 -8.73
C ASN A 64 12.40 0.17 -7.52
N MET A 65 11.17 0.33 -7.02
CA MET A 65 10.65 -0.48 -5.92
C MET A 65 9.75 -1.58 -6.49
N PRO A 66 10.17 -2.85 -6.47
CA PRO A 66 9.30 -3.94 -6.88
C PRO A 66 8.05 -3.96 -6.01
N THR A 67 6.88 -3.97 -6.63
CA THR A 67 5.61 -3.88 -5.91
C THR A 67 4.77 -5.13 -6.12
N LEU A 68 4.24 -5.69 -5.02
CA LEU A 68 3.33 -6.83 -5.11
C LEU A 68 2.08 -6.42 -5.89
N GLN A 69 1.82 -7.13 -7.01
CA GLN A 69 0.69 -6.80 -7.87
C GLN A 69 -0.58 -7.57 -7.51
N GLN A 70 -0.44 -8.80 -7.03
CA GLN A 70 -1.56 -9.65 -6.66
C GLN A 70 -1.33 -10.28 -5.29
N PRO A 71 -2.34 -10.27 -4.39
CA PRO A 71 -3.66 -9.67 -4.56
C PRO A 71 -3.63 -8.14 -4.50
N GLU A 72 -4.54 -7.51 -5.22
CA GLU A 72 -4.75 -6.07 -5.12
C GLU A 72 -5.44 -5.75 -3.78
N ALA A 73 -4.99 -4.69 -3.12
CA ALA A 73 -5.47 -4.35 -1.79
C ALA A 73 -6.19 -2.99 -1.79
N TYR A 74 -7.37 -2.97 -2.38
CA TYR A 74 -8.27 -1.81 -2.38
C TYR A 74 -9.38 -2.05 -1.35
N ILE A 75 -9.26 -1.42 -0.19
CA ILE A 75 -10.18 -1.65 0.90
C ILE A 75 -11.18 -0.51 0.97
N GLY A 76 -12.39 -0.77 0.50
CA GLY A 76 -13.50 0.18 0.57
C GLY A 76 -14.49 -0.17 1.68
N ASN A 77 -15.43 0.75 1.91
CA ASN A 77 -16.48 0.56 2.93
C ASN A 77 -15.85 0.12 4.26
N ALA A 78 -14.87 0.83 4.73
CA ALA A 78 -14.01 0.41 5.84
C ALA A 78 -14.79 0.05 7.11
N ALA A 79 -15.94 0.67 7.35
CA ALA A 79 -16.78 0.32 8.50
C ALA A 79 -17.29 -1.12 8.45
N ALA A 80 -17.46 -1.71 7.27
CA ALA A 80 -17.93 -3.08 7.10
C ALA A 80 -16.84 -4.13 7.39
N LEU A 81 -15.61 -3.72 7.65
CA LEU A 81 -14.51 -4.62 8.01
C LEU A 81 -14.67 -5.17 9.43
N PHE A 82 -15.47 -4.51 10.25
CA PHE A 82 -15.60 -4.80 11.66
C PHE A 82 -16.99 -5.33 11.99
N ASP A 83 -17.08 -6.17 13.04
CA ASP A 83 -18.35 -6.64 13.58
C ASP A 83 -18.91 -5.67 14.64
N ASP A 84 -20.02 -6.06 15.29
CA ASP A 84 -20.69 -5.26 16.32
C ASP A 84 -19.82 -4.98 17.56
N LYS A 85 -18.76 -5.73 17.72
CA LYS A 85 -17.83 -5.62 18.86
C LYS A 85 -16.53 -4.92 18.48
N ASP A 86 -16.50 -4.25 17.34
CA ASP A 86 -15.30 -3.58 16.79
C ASP A 86 -14.13 -4.54 16.53
N ALA A 87 -14.40 -5.82 16.35
CA ALA A 87 -13.41 -6.80 15.93
C ALA A 87 -13.51 -7.03 14.41
N LEU A 88 -12.38 -7.40 13.78
CA LEU A 88 -12.38 -7.72 12.36
C LEU A 88 -13.25 -8.94 12.09
N THR A 89 -14.07 -8.88 11.05
CA THR A 89 -14.86 -10.05 10.63
C THR A 89 -13.95 -11.16 10.14
N GLU A 90 -14.44 -12.40 10.14
CA GLU A 90 -13.69 -13.56 9.65
C GLU A 90 -13.26 -13.36 8.19
N LYS A 91 -14.15 -12.85 7.36
CA LYS A 91 -13.84 -12.54 5.95
C LYS A 91 -12.71 -11.53 5.81
N THR A 92 -12.71 -10.49 6.63
CA THR A 92 -11.69 -9.46 6.64
C THR A 92 -10.35 -10.04 7.07
N THR A 93 -10.34 -10.81 8.14
CA THR A 93 -9.13 -11.47 8.65
C THR A 93 -8.51 -12.39 7.60
N SER A 94 -9.33 -13.22 6.94
CA SER A 94 -8.88 -14.12 5.89
C SER A 94 -8.26 -13.37 4.72
N PHE A 95 -8.84 -12.25 4.32
CA PHE A 95 -8.30 -11.43 3.24
C PHE A 95 -6.96 -10.79 3.62
N PHE A 96 -6.86 -10.28 4.83
CA PHE A 96 -5.60 -9.69 5.31
C PHE A 96 -4.49 -10.74 5.44
N ASP A 97 -4.84 -11.94 5.90
CA ASP A 97 -3.89 -13.05 5.98
C ASP A 97 -3.38 -13.44 4.59
N LEU A 98 -4.25 -13.45 3.60
CA LEU A 98 -3.87 -13.71 2.22
C LEU A 98 -2.88 -12.66 1.69
N ILE A 99 -3.19 -11.37 1.87
CA ILE A 99 -2.31 -10.27 1.45
C ILE A 99 -0.95 -10.40 2.13
N THR A 100 -0.94 -10.61 3.43
CA THR A 100 0.28 -10.70 4.22
C THR A 100 1.14 -11.89 3.78
N SER A 101 0.52 -13.07 3.61
CA SER A 101 1.23 -14.28 3.17
C SER A 101 1.86 -14.08 1.80
N LYS A 102 1.13 -13.50 0.87
CA LYS A 102 1.63 -13.24 -0.49
C LYS A 102 2.74 -12.21 -0.50
N TYR A 103 2.63 -11.20 0.34
CA TYR A 103 3.70 -10.21 0.45
C TYR A 103 4.97 -10.82 1.05
N ILE A 104 4.85 -11.67 2.05
CA ILE A 104 6.01 -12.36 2.64
C ILE A 104 6.70 -13.25 1.60
N GLU A 105 5.96 -14.00 0.82
CA GLU A 105 6.53 -14.80 -0.27
C GLU A 105 7.28 -13.92 -1.27
N PHE A 106 6.66 -12.83 -1.67
CA PHE A 106 7.23 -11.87 -2.62
C PHE A 106 8.51 -11.24 -2.06
N PHE A 107 8.47 -10.80 -0.82
CA PHE A 107 9.62 -10.22 -0.14
C PHE A 107 10.79 -11.20 -0.09
N LYS A 108 10.53 -12.45 0.30
CA LYS A 108 11.57 -13.47 0.38
C LYS A 108 12.22 -13.77 -0.96
N LYS A 109 11.43 -13.83 -2.03
CA LYS A 109 11.97 -14.06 -3.37
C LYS A 109 12.92 -12.96 -3.83
N LEU A 110 12.73 -11.73 -3.36
CA LEU A 110 13.53 -10.59 -3.78
C LEU A 110 14.73 -10.33 -2.88
N THR A 111 14.72 -10.84 -1.64
CA THR A 111 15.77 -10.56 -0.65
C THR A 111 16.66 -11.77 -0.36
N ASP A 112 16.26 -12.95 -0.79
CA ASP A 112 17.07 -14.17 -0.72
C ASP A 112 17.82 -14.35 -2.06
#